data_4803a0c059169bd741d3b73f6869c971
#
_entry.id   4803a0c059169bd741d3b73f6869c971
#
_cell.length_a   1.000
_cell.length_b   1.000
_cell.length_c   1.000
_cell.angle_alpha   90.00
_cell.angle_beta   90.00
_cell.angle_gamma   90.00
#
_symmetry.space_group_name_H-M   'P 1'
#
loop_
_entity.id
_entity.type
_entity.pdbx_description
1 polymer ?
#
loop_
_entity_poly.entity_id
_entity_poly.type
_entity_poly.pdbx_seq_one_letter_code
_entity_poly.pdbx_strand_id
1 'polypeptide(L)'
;MSRRELEDELRQSFEAGDFPCAATRALEGFGPEIFGYLLAVTRSTPEAEDAFSVFSEDLWRGFPGFRWQSSFRTWAYTLARHALHRSIDREGRRGVPLSEAPLSQLEQRIREQTLSFLKTEARDRFVELRNTLDSDDRTLLVLRVDRRMRWEDVARVMLEEGEPTPELVRRKAVALRKQFERVKERLRILAEEAGLLVDEQS
;
A
#
# COMPACT_ATOMS: atom_id res chain seq x y z
N MET A 1 10.23 -17.60 3.27
CA MET A 1 10.99 -16.75 2.33
C MET A 1 11.05 -15.34 2.87
N SER A 2 12.23 -14.75 3.00
CA SER A 2 12.38 -13.36 3.41
C SER A 2 12.01 -12.41 2.26
N ARG A 3 11.69 -11.13 2.59
CA ARG A 3 11.42 -10.13 1.54
C ARG A 3 12.60 -9.93 0.59
N ARG A 4 13.82 -10.06 1.10
CA ARG A 4 15.03 -9.91 0.30
C ARG A 4 15.19 -11.06 -0.70
N GLU A 5 14.99 -12.28 -0.24
CA GLU A 5 15.00 -13.46 -1.12
C GLU A 5 13.97 -13.34 -2.24
N LEU A 6 12.75 -12.87 -1.91
CA LEU A 6 11.71 -12.64 -2.90
C LEU A 6 12.12 -11.56 -3.94
N GLU A 7 12.70 -10.44 -3.50
CA GLU A 7 13.16 -9.40 -4.44
C GLU A 7 14.33 -9.90 -5.32
N ASP A 8 15.22 -10.73 -4.78
CA ASP A 8 16.31 -11.35 -5.55
C ASP A 8 15.76 -12.33 -6.60
N GLU A 9 14.74 -13.15 -6.26
CA GLU A 9 14.07 -14.05 -7.21
C GLU A 9 13.34 -13.26 -8.32
N LEU A 10 12.64 -12.18 -7.96
CA LEU A 10 11.96 -11.33 -8.94
C LEU A 10 12.96 -10.71 -9.92
N ARG A 11 14.12 -10.30 -9.42
CA ARG A 11 15.17 -9.74 -10.25
C ARG A 11 15.75 -10.77 -11.21
N GLN A 12 15.98 -12.00 -10.75
CA GLN A 12 16.45 -13.09 -11.61
C GLN A 12 15.45 -13.41 -12.72
N SER A 13 14.15 -13.52 -12.40
CA SER A 13 13.12 -13.76 -13.41
C SER A 13 13.00 -12.59 -14.39
N PHE A 14 13.17 -11.35 -13.92
CA PHE A 14 13.19 -10.16 -14.76
C PHE A 14 14.37 -10.16 -15.74
N GLU A 15 15.57 -10.47 -15.26
CA GLU A 15 16.80 -10.56 -16.09
C GLU A 15 16.72 -11.70 -17.10
N ALA A 16 16.00 -12.78 -16.76
CA ALA A 16 15.71 -13.89 -17.69
C ALA A 16 14.61 -13.55 -18.72
N GLY A 17 13.93 -12.40 -18.61
CA GLY A 17 12.82 -12.00 -19.49
C GLY A 17 11.51 -12.75 -19.23
N ASP A 18 11.42 -13.54 -18.15
CA ASP A 18 10.20 -14.25 -17.75
C ASP A 18 9.28 -13.34 -16.91
N PHE A 19 8.75 -12.30 -17.55
CA PHE A 19 7.88 -11.32 -16.90
C PHE A 19 6.57 -11.91 -16.37
N PRO A 20 5.91 -12.87 -17.03
CA PRO A 20 4.71 -13.48 -16.48
C PRO A 20 4.96 -14.24 -15.17
N CYS A 21 6.03 -15.02 -15.09
CA CYS A 21 6.43 -15.71 -13.87
C CYS A 21 6.77 -14.71 -12.76
N ALA A 22 7.57 -13.68 -13.09
CA ALA A 22 7.94 -12.64 -12.15
C ALA A 22 6.73 -11.87 -11.59
N ALA A 23 5.78 -11.49 -12.44
CA ALA A 23 4.56 -10.79 -12.03
C ALA A 23 3.67 -11.67 -11.13
N THR A 24 3.51 -12.96 -11.46
CA THR A 24 2.77 -13.91 -10.63
C THR A 24 3.40 -14.04 -9.25
N ARG A 25 4.71 -14.26 -9.17
CA ARG A 25 5.45 -14.36 -7.91
C ARG A 25 5.38 -13.06 -7.09
N ALA A 26 5.44 -11.93 -7.76
CA ALA A 26 5.29 -10.62 -7.12
C ALA A 26 3.91 -10.48 -6.46
N LEU A 27 2.84 -10.85 -7.16
CA LEU A 27 1.49 -10.86 -6.61
C LEU A 27 1.34 -11.85 -5.45
N GLU A 28 1.88 -13.07 -5.57
CA GLU A 28 1.84 -14.04 -4.47
C GLU A 28 2.58 -13.55 -3.23
N GLY A 29 3.74 -12.92 -3.39
CA GLY A 29 4.59 -12.50 -2.29
C GLY A 29 4.20 -11.16 -1.66
N PHE A 30 3.85 -10.16 -2.46
CA PHE A 30 3.49 -8.81 -1.98
C PHE A 30 1.98 -8.54 -1.97
N GLY A 31 1.17 -9.31 -2.70
CA GLY A 31 -0.28 -9.08 -2.82
C GLY A 31 -1.00 -9.00 -1.47
N PRO A 32 -0.79 -9.92 -0.51
CA PRO A 32 -1.42 -9.82 0.81
C PRO A 32 -1.07 -8.53 1.56
N GLU A 33 0.20 -8.09 1.46
CA GLU A 33 0.66 -6.85 2.08
C GLU A 33 0.03 -5.62 1.42
N ILE A 34 -0.08 -5.61 0.10
CA ILE A 34 -0.70 -4.53 -0.68
C ILE A 34 -2.22 -4.49 -0.45
N PHE A 35 -2.91 -5.62 -0.49
CA PHE A 35 -4.34 -5.65 -0.23
C PHE A 35 -4.67 -5.20 1.19
N GLY A 36 -3.89 -5.63 2.19
CA GLY A 36 -4.02 -5.13 3.56
C GLY A 36 -3.77 -3.63 3.70
N TYR A 37 -2.87 -3.05 2.90
CA TYR A 37 -2.69 -1.59 2.82
C TYR A 37 -3.92 -0.91 2.23
N LEU A 38 -4.45 -1.39 1.12
CA LEU A 38 -5.64 -0.83 0.48
C LEU A 38 -6.84 -0.86 1.43
N LEU A 39 -7.08 -1.98 2.12
CA LEU A 39 -8.12 -2.10 3.15
C LEU A 39 -7.94 -1.08 4.28
N ALA A 40 -6.72 -0.89 4.77
CA ALA A 40 -6.44 0.06 5.84
C ALA A 40 -6.66 1.52 5.41
N VAL A 41 -6.45 1.85 4.15
CA VAL A 41 -6.61 3.21 3.62
C VAL A 41 -8.06 3.49 3.22
N THR A 42 -8.73 2.59 2.51
CA THR A 42 -10.11 2.77 2.06
C THR A 42 -11.13 2.58 3.18
N ARG A 43 -10.89 1.66 4.10
CA ARG A 43 -11.85 1.18 5.11
C ARG A 43 -13.09 0.52 4.50
N SER A 44 -13.02 0.19 3.24
CA SER A 44 -14.09 -0.36 2.44
C SER A 44 -13.56 -1.57 1.69
N THR A 45 -14.13 -2.74 1.96
CA THR A 45 -13.72 -3.96 1.26
C THR A 45 -13.99 -3.86 -0.25
N PRO A 46 -15.15 -3.38 -0.72
CA PRO A 46 -15.39 -3.21 -2.15
C PRO A 46 -14.39 -2.27 -2.83
N GLU A 47 -14.11 -1.09 -2.22
CA GLU A 47 -13.13 -0.14 -2.78
C GLU A 47 -11.71 -0.72 -2.80
N ALA A 48 -11.32 -1.45 -1.75
CA ALA A 48 -10.02 -2.12 -1.70
C ALA A 48 -9.91 -3.22 -2.77
N GLU A 49 -10.98 -3.96 -3.01
CA GLU A 49 -11.03 -5.00 -4.06
C GLU A 49 -10.92 -4.40 -5.45
N ASP A 50 -11.64 -3.31 -5.73
CA ASP A 50 -11.56 -2.60 -7.00
C ASP A 50 -10.15 -2.03 -7.22
N ALA A 51 -9.58 -1.35 -6.22
CA ALA A 51 -8.23 -0.82 -6.28
C ALA A 51 -7.18 -1.94 -6.44
N PHE A 52 -7.38 -3.10 -5.80
CA PHE A 52 -6.47 -4.23 -5.91
C PHE A 52 -6.50 -4.88 -7.31
N SER A 53 -7.67 -4.97 -7.94
CA SER A 53 -7.77 -5.43 -9.32
C SER A 53 -7.03 -4.51 -10.28
N VAL A 54 -7.21 -3.19 -10.15
CA VAL A 54 -6.47 -2.19 -10.95
C VAL A 54 -4.95 -2.30 -10.69
N PHE A 55 -4.54 -2.46 -9.43
CA PHE A 55 -3.14 -2.66 -9.08
C PHE A 55 -2.55 -3.91 -9.73
N SER A 56 -3.26 -5.04 -9.69
CA SER A 56 -2.79 -6.31 -10.26
C SER A 56 -2.59 -6.22 -11.77
N GLU A 57 -3.51 -5.56 -12.48
CA GLU A 57 -3.37 -5.30 -13.91
C GLU A 57 -2.18 -4.38 -14.22
N ASP A 58 -2.02 -3.30 -13.45
CA ASP A 58 -0.91 -2.36 -13.64
C ASP A 58 0.45 -3.00 -13.36
N LEU A 59 0.51 -3.85 -12.33
CA LEU A 59 1.72 -4.60 -12.01
C LEU A 59 2.07 -5.53 -13.16
N TRP A 60 1.10 -6.30 -13.65
CA TRP A 60 1.30 -7.24 -14.74
C TRP A 60 1.79 -6.54 -16.01
N ARG A 61 1.15 -5.45 -16.40
CA ARG A 61 1.50 -4.68 -17.59
C ARG A 61 2.79 -3.87 -17.43
N GLY A 62 3.01 -3.33 -16.24
CA GLY A 62 4.13 -2.42 -15.95
C GLY A 62 5.43 -3.13 -15.61
N PHE A 63 5.37 -4.42 -15.24
CA PHE A 63 6.55 -5.15 -14.79
C PHE A 63 7.73 -5.12 -15.80
N PRO A 64 7.51 -5.32 -17.12
CA PRO A 64 8.60 -5.24 -18.09
C PRO A 64 9.30 -3.88 -18.15
N GLY A 65 8.61 -2.81 -17.78
CA GLY A 65 9.13 -1.45 -17.74
C GLY A 65 9.75 -1.02 -16.42
N PHE A 66 9.78 -1.90 -15.40
CA PHE A 66 10.32 -1.55 -14.09
C PHE A 66 11.84 -1.38 -14.15
N ARG A 67 12.34 -0.21 -13.76
CA ARG A 67 13.75 0.18 -13.94
C ARG A 67 14.65 -0.10 -12.74
N TRP A 68 14.16 -0.73 -11.68
CA TRP A 68 14.91 -1.02 -10.45
C TRP A 68 15.55 0.20 -9.77
N GLN A 69 14.97 1.39 -9.95
CA GLN A 69 15.40 2.63 -9.30
C GLN A 69 14.95 2.75 -7.83
N SER A 70 14.13 1.82 -7.39
CA SER A 70 13.71 1.62 -6.00
C SER A 70 13.61 0.11 -5.73
N SER A 71 13.35 -0.28 -4.47
CA SER A 71 12.95 -1.66 -4.21
C SER A 71 11.66 -1.99 -4.96
N PHE A 72 11.47 -3.26 -5.31
CA PHE A 72 10.21 -3.72 -5.91
C PHE A 72 9.04 -3.39 -5.00
N ARG A 73 9.21 -3.60 -3.69
CA ARG A 73 8.21 -3.27 -2.68
C ARG A 73 7.76 -1.81 -2.77
N THR A 74 8.69 -0.86 -2.84
CA THR A 74 8.37 0.58 -2.95
C THR A 74 7.58 0.87 -4.23
N TRP A 75 7.98 0.27 -5.36
CA TRP A 75 7.26 0.41 -6.62
C TRP A 75 5.84 -0.18 -6.57
N ALA A 76 5.67 -1.36 -5.96
CA ALA A 76 4.35 -1.97 -5.77
C ALA A 76 3.40 -1.07 -4.95
N TYR A 77 3.89 -0.43 -3.87
CA TYR A 77 3.10 0.55 -3.13
C TYR A 77 2.75 1.81 -3.94
N THR A 78 3.67 2.27 -4.80
CA THR A 78 3.39 3.39 -5.72
C THR A 78 2.27 3.02 -6.69
N LEU A 79 2.32 1.83 -7.29
CA LEU A 79 1.26 1.33 -8.16
C LEU A 79 -0.07 1.21 -7.41
N ALA A 80 -0.05 0.65 -6.20
CA ALA A 80 -1.26 0.49 -5.38
C ALA A 80 -1.91 1.84 -5.02
N ARG A 81 -1.11 2.86 -4.69
CA ARG A 81 -1.63 4.21 -4.44
C ARG A 81 -2.23 4.83 -5.70
N HIS A 82 -1.58 4.70 -6.85
CA HIS A 82 -2.13 5.17 -8.12
C HIS A 82 -3.41 4.42 -8.51
N ALA A 83 -3.45 3.11 -8.28
CA ALA A 83 -4.64 2.30 -8.51
C ALA A 83 -5.81 2.76 -7.63
N LEU A 84 -5.55 3.07 -6.36
CA LEU A 84 -6.55 3.61 -5.45
C LEU A 84 -7.13 4.94 -5.95
N HIS A 85 -6.30 5.89 -6.35
CA HIS A 85 -6.79 7.17 -6.89
C HIS A 85 -7.64 6.96 -8.15
N ARG A 86 -7.22 6.08 -9.05
CA ARG A 86 -7.96 5.78 -10.29
C ARG A 86 -9.25 5.01 -10.05
N SER A 87 -9.34 4.14 -9.04
CA SER A 87 -10.57 3.43 -8.71
C SER A 87 -11.65 4.38 -8.19
N ILE A 88 -11.28 5.37 -7.38
CA ILE A 88 -12.18 6.42 -6.90
C ILE A 88 -12.73 7.26 -8.07
N ASP A 89 -11.88 7.65 -9.01
CA ASP A 89 -12.29 8.42 -10.19
C ASP A 89 -13.20 7.60 -11.15
N ARG A 90 -13.14 6.27 -11.07
CA ARG A 90 -13.94 5.35 -11.89
C ARG A 90 -15.31 4.98 -11.29
N GLU A 91 -15.64 5.38 -10.09
CA GLU A 91 -16.96 5.07 -9.47
C GLU A 91 -18.17 5.48 -10.34
N GLY A 92 -17.97 6.29 -11.38
CA GLY A 92 -18.95 6.58 -12.42
C GLY A 92 -18.91 5.70 -13.69
N ARG A 93 -17.91 4.82 -13.81
CA ARG A 93 -17.73 3.97 -15.01
C ARG A 93 -17.33 2.55 -14.59
N ARG A 94 -18.30 1.69 -14.33
CA ARG A 94 -18.08 0.26 -14.16
C ARG A 94 -17.47 -0.32 -15.45
N GLY A 95 -16.15 -0.27 -15.54
CA GLY A 95 -15.39 -1.00 -16.55
C GLY A 95 -15.33 -2.48 -16.17
N VAL A 96 -15.58 -3.35 -17.15
CA VAL A 96 -15.41 -4.81 -17.00
C VAL A 96 -13.95 -5.08 -16.62
N PRO A 97 -13.67 -5.88 -15.57
CA PRO A 97 -12.30 -6.28 -15.27
C PRO A 97 -11.72 -7.03 -16.47
N LEU A 98 -10.64 -6.52 -17.02
CA LEU A 98 -9.86 -7.16 -18.09
C LEU A 98 -8.86 -8.16 -17.50
N SER A 99 -9.23 -8.90 -16.45
CA SER A 99 -8.31 -9.88 -15.90
C SER A 99 -8.49 -11.22 -16.62
N GLU A 100 -7.39 -11.76 -17.13
CA GLU A 100 -7.34 -13.14 -17.58
C GLU A 100 -7.72 -14.08 -16.41
N ALA A 101 -8.44 -15.16 -16.68
CA ALA A 101 -8.97 -16.05 -15.65
C ALA A 101 -7.92 -16.52 -14.58
N PRO A 102 -6.64 -16.78 -14.92
CA PRO A 102 -5.62 -17.12 -13.93
C PRO A 102 -5.32 -15.99 -12.93
N LEU A 103 -5.29 -14.74 -13.40
CA LEU A 103 -5.03 -13.57 -12.56
C LEU A 103 -6.17 -13.35 -11.56
N SER A 104 -7.43 -13.47 -12.01
CA SER A 104 -8.58 -13.29 -11.14
C SER A 104 -8.66 -14.34 -10.01
N GLN A 105 -8.29 -15.60 -10.28
CA GLN A 105 -8.22 -16.64 -9.26
C GLN A 105 -7.13 -16.38 -8.22
N LEU A 106 -5.96 -15.85 -8.64
CA LEU A 106 -4.89 -15.48 -7.75
C LEU A 106 -5.31 -14.31 -6.86
N GLU A 107 -5.89 -13.27 -7.43
CA GLU A 107 -6.43 -12.14 -6.68
C GLU A 107 -7.46 -12.57 -5.63
N GLN A 108 -8.40 -13.43 -5.99
CA GLN A 108 -9.41 -13.95 -5.07
C GLN A 108 -8.77 -14.69 -3.89
N ARG A 109 -7.81 -15.57 -4.13
CA ARG A 109 -7.06 -16.25 -3.04
C ARG A 109 -6.38 -15.28 -2.10
N ILE A 110 -5.71 -14.26 -2.64
CA ILE A 110 -5.02 -13.24 -1.84
C ILE A 110 -6.02 -12.48 -0.97
N ARG A 111 -7.18 -12.07 -1.51
CA ARG A 111 -8.24 -11.36 -0.79
C ARG A 111 -8.79 -12.21 0.37
N GLU A 112 -9.17 -13.44 0.09
CA GLU A 112 -9.74 -14.36 1.09
C GLU A 112 -8.76 -14.61 2.24
N GLN A 113 -7.49 -14.88 1.96
CA GLN A 113 -6.46 -15.09 2.96
C GLN A 113 -6.24 -13.85 3.82
N THR A 114 -6.15 -12.67 3.20
CA THR A 114 -5.92 -11.40 3.92
C THR A 114 -7.13 -11.05 4.79
N LEU A 115 -8.36 -11.18 4.29
CA LEU A 115 -9.57 -10.93 5.06
C LEU A 115 -9.73 -11.88 6.24
N SER A 116 -9.39 -13.16 6.05
CA SER A 116 -9.41 -14.16 7.13
C SER A 116 -8.43 -13.77 8.25
N PHE A 117 -7.21 -13.37 7.90
CA PHE A 117 -6.20 -12.93 8.85
C PHE A 117 -6.64 -11.68 9.63
N LEU A 118 -7.15 -10.66 8.96
CA LEU A 118 -7.58 -9.40 9.57
C LEU A 118 -8.79 -9.58 10.51
N LYS A 119 -9.71 -10.51 10.23
CA LYS A 119 -10.83 -10.82 11.13
C LYS A 119 -10.35 -11.31 12.51
N THR A 120 -9.18 -11.91 12.58
CA THR A 120 -8.58 -12.42 13.82
C THR A 120 -7.92 -11.31 14.65
N GLU A 121 -7.41 -10.25 14.02
CA GLU A 121 -6.71 -9.13 14.67
C GLU A 121 -7.60 -7.91 15.01
N ALA A 122 -8.86 -7.89 14.57
CA ALA A 122 -9.72 -6.71 14.61
C ALA A 122 -10.32 -6.44 16.00
N ARG A 123 -9.53 -5.95 16.95
CA ARG A 123 -10.06 -5.32 18.19
C ARG A 123 -9.12 -4.24 18.72
N ASP A 124 -8.88 -3.20 17.94
CA ASP A 124 -8.09 -2.10 18.45
C ASP A 124 -8.89 -0.79 18.38
N ARG A 125 -9.21 -0.19 19.55
CA ARG A 125 -9.84 1.14 19.64
C ARG A 125 -9.01 2.22 18.91
N PHE A 126 -7.71 1.98 18.74
CA PHE A 126 -6.85 2.81 17.91
C PHE A 126 -7.21 2.78 16.40
N VAL A 127 -7.88 1.73 15.93
CA VAL A 127 -8.37 1.67 14.54
C VAL A 127 -9.45 2.74 14.32
N GLU A 128 -10.32 2.99 15.29
CA GLU A 128 -11.34 4.02 15.21
C GLU A 128 -10.72 5.42 15.13
N LEU A 129 -9.69 5.69 15.93
CA LEU A 129 -8.96 6.97 15.87
C LEU A 129 -8.26 7.18 14.52
N ARG A 130 -7.64 6.14 13.97
CA ARG A 130 -7.06 6.18 12.62
C ARG A 130 -8.12 6.47 11.55
N ASN A 131 -9.36 6.06 11.80
CA ASN A 131 -10.48 6.27 10.88
C ASN A 131 -10.94 7.73 10.79
N THR A 132 -10.56 8.60 11.73
CA THR A 132 -10.82 10.04 11.65
C THR A 132 -9.84 10.80 10.76
N LEU A 133 -8.74 10.17 10.36
CA LEU A 133 -7.73 10.77 9.49
C LEU A 133 -8.24 10.81 8.04
N ASP A 134 -7.80 11.83 7.29
CA ASP A 134 -7.97 11.83 5.84
C ASP A 134 -7.14 10.72 5.15
N SER A 135 -7.36 10.52 3.86
CA SER A 135 -6.73 9.44 3.10
C SER A 135 -5.20 9.54 3.06
N ASP A 136 -4.65 10.75 2.92
CA ASP A 136 -3.21 10.95 2.82
C ASP A 136 -2.52 10.78 4.18
N ASP A 137 -3.08 11.31 5.26
CA ASP A 137 -2.58 11.13 6.62
C ASP A 137 -2.63 9.65 7.04
N ARG A 138 -3.69 8.95 6.65
CA ARG A 138 -3.85 7.51 6.89
C ARG A 138 -2.84 6.70 6.08
N THR A 139 -2.65 7.03 4.81
CA THR A 139 -1.63 6.43 3.96
C THR A 139 -0.24 6.60 4.58
N LEU A 140 0.10 7.81 5.01
CA LEU A 140 1.36 8.13 5.66
C LEU A 140 1.57 7.28 6.93
N LEU A 141 0.54 7.19 7.76
CA LEU A 141 0.57 6.42 9.01
C LEU A 141 0.81 4.93 8.71
N VAL A 142 0.03 4.34 7.80
CA VAL A 142 0.15 2.91 7.43
C VAL A 142 1.53 2.62 6.87
N LEU A 143 2.03 3.41 5.91
CA LEU A 143 3.34 3.18 5.30
C LEU A 143 4.47 3.30 6.34
N ARG A 144 4.41 4.30 7.21
CA ARG A 144 5.48 4.58 8.17
C ARG A 144 5.45 3.66 9.37
N VAL A 145 4.28 3.43 9.98
CA VAL A 145 4.13 2.67 11.23
C VAL A 145 3.92 1.18 10.92
N ASP A 146 2.87 0.84 10.20
CA ASP A 146 2.50 -0.57 10.01
C ASP A 146 3.45 -1.28 9.04
N ARG A 147 3.91 -0.59 7.99
CA ARG A 147 4.82 -1.15 6.97
C ARG A 147 6.29 -0.84 7.23
N ARG A 148 6.60 0.04 8.19
CA ARG A 148 7.96 0.42 8.62
C ARG A 148 8.87 0.86 7.47
N MET A 149 8.29 1.55 6.47
CA MET A 149 9.04 2.03 5.31
C MET A 149 9.96 3.19 5.70
N ARG A 150 11.10 3.28 5.02
CA ARG A 150 12.01 4.43 5.18
C ARG A 150 11.36 5.70 4.61
N TRP A 151 11.77 6.85 5.09
CA TRP A 151 11.18 8.13 4.68
C TRP A 151 11.29 8.40 3.18
N GLU A 152 12.39 8.00 2.58
CA GLU A 152 12.63 8.13 1.15
C GLU A 152 11.68 7.24 0.33
N ASP A 153 11.39 6.03 0.84
CA ASP A 153 10.45 5.10 0.21
C ASP A 153 9.00 5.61 0.35
N VAL A 154 8.63 6.10 1.55
CA VAL A 154 7.32 6.75 1.77
C VAL A 154 7.18 7.97 0.85
N ALA A 155 8.22 8.78 0.71
CA ALA A 155 8.21 9.93 -0.18
C ALA A 155 8.00 9.52 -1.64
N ARG A 156 8.66 8.46 -2.12
CA ARG A 156 8.44 7.91 -3.48
C ARG A 156 6.99 7.48 -3.69
N VAL A 157 6.42 6.75 -2.74
CA VAL A 157 5.02 6.29 -2.81
C VAL A 157 4.04 7.46 -2.82
N MET A 158 4.31 8.53 -2.06
CA MET A 158 3.44 9.69 -1.89
C MET A 158 3.77 10.87 -2.81
N LEU A 159 4.67 10.69 -3.78
CA LEU A 159 4.83 11.64 -4.87
C LEU A 159 3.65 11.48 -5.83
N GLU A 160 3.16 12.61 -6.33
CA GLU A 160 2.27 12.67 -7.47
C GLU A 160 3.06 12.35 -8.75
N GLU A 161 2.38 12.21 -9.88
CA GLU A 161 2.95 11.75 -11.14
C GLU A 161 4.27 12.43 -11.53
N GLY A 162 5.19 11.65 -12.11
CA GLY A 162 6.48 12.10 -12.61
C GLY A 162 7.64 11.21 -12.17
N GLU A 163 8.79 11.31 -12.85
CA GLU A 163 10.00 10.60 -12.43
C GLU A 163 10.54 11.20 -11.12
N PRO A 164 10.66 10.42 -10.04
CA PRO A 164 11.09 10.92 -8.75
C PRO A 164 12.59 11.23 -8.74
N THR A 165 12.96 12.48 -8.97
CA THR A 165 14.36 12.89 -8.80
C THR A 165 14.80 12.77 -7.35
N PRO A 166 16.09 12.50 -7.08
CA PRO A 166 16.60 12.39 -5.71
C PRO A 166 16.34 13.64 -4.85
N GLU A 167 16.37 14.81 -5.45
CA GLU A 167 16.09 16.06 -4.77
C GLU A 167 14.61 16.20 -4.39
N LEU A 168 13.69 15.86 -5.31
CA LEU A 168 12.26 15.89 -5.07
C LEU A 168 11.89 14.90 -3.95
N VAL A 169 12.46 13.68 -3.97
CA VAL A 169 12.26 12.67 -2.92
C VAL A 169 12.72 13.19 -1.56
N ARG A 170 13.91 13.79 -1.47
CA ARG A 170 14.42 14.36 -0.20
C ARG A 170 13.51 15.47 0.32
N ARG A 171 13.09 16.39 -0.54
CA ARG A 171 12.18 17.50 -0.17
C ARG A 171 10.84 16.96 0.33
N LYS A 172 10.24 16.00 -0.40
CA LYS A 172 8.99 15.35 0.01
C LYS A 172 9.16 14.62 1.33
N ALA A 173 10.25 13.89 1.54
CA ALA A 173 10.53 13.17 2.80
C ALA A 173 10.59 14.12 4.01
N VAL A 174 11.19 15.30 3.85
CA VAL A 174 11.21 16.33 4.91
C VAL A 174 9.80 16.85 5.22
N ALA A 175 8.99 17.12 4.18
CA ALA A 175 7.62 17.56 4.36
C ALA A 175 6.75 16.50 5.06
N LEU A 176 6.90 15.23 4.66
CA LEU A 176 6.16 14.10 5.24
C LEU A 176 6.53 13.84 6.71
N ARG A 177 7.81 14.07 7.12
CA ARG A 177 8.18 13.99 8.53
C ARG A 177 7.41 15.03 9.36
N LYS A 178 7.31 16.27 8.88
CA LYS A 178 6.55 17.33 9.57
C LYS A 178 5.05 17.02 9.61
N GLN A 179 4.50 16.47 8.52
CA GLN A 179 3.12 16.02 8.47
C GLN A 179 2.87 14.90 9.47
N PHE A 180 3.75 13.91 9.55
CA PHE A 180 3.67 12.79 10.47
C PHE A 180 3.67 13.21 11.94
N GLU A 181 4.50 14.21 12.32
CA GLU A 181 4.47 14.77 13.68
C GLU A 181 3.10 15.38 14.01
N ARG A 182 2.49 16.12 13.05
CA ARG A 182 1.14 16.68 13.22
C ARG A 182 0.08 15.58 13.35
N VAL A 183 0.18 14.50 12.56
CA VAL A 183 -0.72 13.35 12.63
C VAL A 183 -0.62 12.67 13.99
N LYS A 184 0.59 12.46 14.48
CA LYS A 184 0.80 11.86 15.82
C LYS A 184 0.19 12.71 16.92
N GLU A 185 0.41 14.01 16.88
CA GLU A 185 -0.15 14.93 17.88
C GLU A 185 -1.67 14.93 17.85
N ARG A 186 -2.27 14.95 16.64
CA ARG A 186 -3.73 14.85 16.50
C ARG A 186 -4.27 13.53 17.07
N LEU A 187 -3.61 12.41 16.78
CA LEU A 187 -4.01 11.11 17.32
C LEU A 187 -3.83 11.03 18.84
N ARG A 188 -2.81 11.68 19.40
CA ARG A 188 -2.59 11.78 20.86
C ARG A 188 -3.76 12.50 21.53
N ILE A 189 -4.14 13.67 21.01
CA ILE A 189 -5.26 14.46 21.53
C ILE A 189 -6.55 13.64 21.48
N LEU A 190 -6.86 13.02 20.34
CA LEU A 190 -8.03 12.19 20.18
C LEU A 190 -8.04 10.96 21.13
N ALA A 191 -6.88 10.39 21.40
CA ALA A 191 -6.75 9.27 22.32
C ALA A 191 -6.95 9.71 23.79
N GLU A 192 -6.50 10.90 24.16
CA GLU A 192 -6.75 11.52 25.48
C GLU A 192 -8.25 11.81 25.65
N GLU A 193 -8.89 12.46 24.68
CA GLU A 193 -10.33 12.74 24.70
C GLU A 193 -11.19 11.47 24.78
N ALA A 194 -10.73 10.39 24.15
CA ALA A 194 -11.39 9.07 24.22
C ALA A 194 -11.06 8.27 25.48
N GLY A 195 -10.22 8.79 26.39
CA GLY A 195 -9.79 8.10 27.61
C GLY A 195 -8.96 6.85 27.35
N LEU A 196 -8.24 6.79 26.23
CA LEU A 196 -7.41 5.67 25.82
C LEU A 196 -5.95 5.81 26.29
N LEU A 197 -5.54 6.99 26.68
CA LEU A 197 -4.26 7.27 27.31
C LEU A 197 -4.55 7.53 28.80
N VAL A 198 -4.01 6.69 29.65
CA VAL A 198 -3.99 6.94 31.12
C VAL A 198 -2.78 7.84 31.36
N ASP A 199 -2.99 9.00 31.95
CA ASP A 199 -1.87 9.83 32.42
C ASP A 199 -1.02 9.00 33.39
N GLU A 200 0.22 8.70 33.02
CA GLU A 200 1.24 8.15 33.94
C GLU A 200 1.73 9.23 34.93
N GLN A 201 0.81 9.99 35.51
CA GLN A 201 1.11 10.93 36.59
C GLN A 201 0.16 10.68 37.76
N SER A 202 0.48 9.63 38.55
CA SER A 202 0.06 9.49 39.93
C SER A 202 1.10 8.72 40.71
#